data_9bcd6a71122fc74f1a086158c81d2b88
#
_entry.id   9bcd6a71122fc74f1a086158c81d2b88
#
_cell.length_a   1.000
_cell.length_b   1.000
_cell.length_c   1.000
_cell.angle_alpha   90.00
_cell.angle_beta   90.00
_cell.angle_gamma   90.00
#
_symmetry.space_group_name_H-M   'P 1'
#
loop_
_entity.id
_entity.type
_entity.pdbx_description
1 polymer ?
#
loop_
_entity_poly.entity_id
_entity_poly.type
_entity_poly.pdbx_seq_one_letter_code
_entity_poly.pdbx_strand_id
1 'polypeptide(L)'
;MKNIKIVIGANYGDEGKGLATNFFAKQAKENKEKTVVVLHNGGFQRGHTVIHNDIRHVFHCFSSGTFQNTTTYYASSFILNPMFFKNEYEQLKAYGYEPKVMVNPNCRISTLYDMMINQIIEEHRDKERHGSCGFGVWETVVRDRIYPFTIQDLLNSKNKEDLITSFLFMIRENYVFNRLEELGLEIIPVKKVQQIFNNDLVAKYIEDLLFMLNHIEPQETTIIDTFDTIIFEGSQGLLLDKKYALRVENSTPSNTDLTNPSNIIKELKMLGYLEETDIETHYITRTYLTRHGAGDFATECNKEDINKDMFDKTNIHNDYQGTLRYGYIDINELQERIKNDSKLIPQNRYFLFVTHLNETNNMFYSRDKKMVPVTEVKNIKYISKTETKVEEI
;
A
#
# COMPACT_ATOMS: atom_id res chain seq x y z
N MET A 1 3.01 -27.81 7.38
CA MET A 1 3.86 -26.63 7.59
C MET A 1 3.24 -25.51 6.77
N LYS A 2 2.94 -24.37 7.38
CA LYS A 2 2.33 -23.21 6.69
C LYS A 2 3.37 -22.42 5.91
N ASN A 3 2.94 -21.81 4.80
CA ASN A 3 3.80 -20.99 3.97
C ASN A 3 3.50 -19.51 4.20
N ILE A 4 4.50 -18.72 4.56
CA ILE A 4 4.39 -17.28 4.66
C ILE A 4 5.26 -16.62 3.58
N LYS A 5 4.64 -15.87 2.69
CA LYS A 5 5.31 -15.06 1.68
C LYS A 5 5.13 -13.58 2.03
N ILE A 6 6.23 -12.85 2.16
CA ILE A 6 6.23 -11.43 2.44
C ILE A 6 6.66 -10.72 1.16
N VAL A 7 5.79 -9.86 0.61
CA VAL A 7 6.00 -9.12 -0.64
C VAL A 7 6.09 -7.64 -0.31
N ILE A 8 7.29 -7.08 -0.35
CA ILE A 8 7.56 -5.68 -0.02
C ILE A 8 8.48 -5.04 -1.05
N GLY A 9 8.30 -3.75 -1.31
CA GLY A 9 9.18 -3.00 -2.19
C GLY A 9 10.56 -2.78 -1.56
N ALA A 10 11.63 -3.02 -2.32
CA ALA A 10 12.98 -2.86 -1.83
C ALA A 10 13.42 -1.38 -1.76
N ASN A 11 12.78 -0.48 -2.53
CA ASN A 11 13.16 0.92 -2.67
C ASN A 11 12.00 1.87 -2.33
N TYR A 12 11.54 2.72 -3.27
CA TYR A 12 10.48 3.71 -3.03
C TYR A 12 9.06 3.23 -3.38
N GLY A 13 8.89 1.99 -3.88
CA GLY A 13 7.63 1.47 -4.39
C GLY A 13 7.57 1.46 -5.92
N ASP A 14 6.39 1.14 -6.49
CA ASP A 14 6.17 1.00 -7.95
C ASP A 14 7.08 -0.04 -8.62
N GLU A 15 7.35 -1.11 -7.90
CA GLU A 15 8.34 -2.13 -8.25
C GLU A 15 7.72 -3.46 -8.70
N GLY A 16 6.38 -3.53 -8.83
CA GLY A 16 5.70 -4.74 -9.28
C GLY A 16 5.24 -5.68 -8.16
N LYS A 17 4.96 -5.15 -6.95
CA LYS A 17 4.42 -5.95 -5.81
C LYS A 17 3.12 -6.68 -6.18
N GLY A 18 2.24 -6.05 -6.98
CA GLY A 18 1.01 -6.70 -7.46
C GLY A 18 1.28 -7.95 -8.28
N LEU A 19 2.23 -7.90 -9.22
CA LEU A 19 2.66 -9.05 -10.01
C LEU A 19 3.16 -10.19 -9.10
N ALA A 20 4.04 -9.87 -8.15
CA ALA A 20 4.61 -10.87 -7.23
C ALA A 20 3.53 -11.50 -6.33
N THR A 21 2.64 -10.70 -5.75
CA THR A 21 1.52 -11.20 -4.93
C THR A 21 0.60 -12.11 -5.72
N ASN A 22 0.20 -11.69 -6.93
CA ASN A 22 -0.64 -12.51 -7.81
C ASN A 22 0.06 -13.82 -8.22
N PHE A 23 1.37 -13.79 -8.45
CA PHE A 23 2.17 -14.96 -8.76
C PHE A 23 2.15 -15.97 -7.62
N PHE A 24 2.44 -15.56 -6.37
CA PHE A 24 2.39 -16.46 -5.21
C PHE A 24 0.98 -16.97 -4.91
N ALA A 25 -0.03 -16.11 -5.07
CA ALA A 25 -1.43 -16.50 -4.94
C ALA A 25 -1.83 -17.56 -5.98
N LYS A 26 -1.31 -17.45 -7.22
CA LYS A 26 -1.51 -18.45 -8.28
C LYS A 26 -0.86 -19.79 -7.93
N GLN A 27 0.39 -19.78 -7.45
CA GLN A 27 1.08 -21.00 -7.01
C GLN A 27 0.30 -21.70 -5.89
N ALA A 28 -0.15 -20.96 -4.88
CA ALA A 28 -0.95 -21.52 -3.78
C ALA A 28 -2.28 -22.12 -4.28
N LYS A 29 -2.95 -21.46 -5.23
CA LYS A 29 -4.17 -21.99 -5.86
C LYS A 29 -3.92 -23.29 -6.63
N GLU A 30 -2.82 -23.37 -7.38
CA GLU A 30 -2.43 -24.60 -8.11
C GLU A 30 -2.16 -25.75 -7.14
N ASN A 31 -1.61 -25.47 -5.96
CA ASN A 31 -1.41 -26.41 -4.87
C ASN A 31 -2.71 -26.71 -4.07
N LYS A 32 -3.83 -26.05 -4.38
CA LYS A 32 -5.11 -26.15 -3.66
C LYS A 32 -5.04 -25.68 -2.20
N GLU A 33 -4.17 -24.75 -1.90
CA GLU A 33 -3.96 -24.18 -0.57
C GLU A 33 -5.01 -23.08 -0.28
N LYS A 34 -5.57 -23.09 0.93
CA LYS A 34 -6.41 -22.00 1.42
C LYS A 34 -5.52 -20.78 1.67
N THR A 35 -5.75 -19.70 0.94
CA THR A 35 -4.83 -18.55 0.90
C THR A 35 -5.48 -17.27 1.38
N VAL A 36 -4.76 -16.52 2.23
CA VAL A 36 -5.10 -15.15 2.62
C VAL A 36 -3.98 -14.20 2.19
N VAL A 37 -4.37 -13.02 1.70
CA VAL A 37 -3.44 -11.92 1.47
C VAL A 37 -3.69 -10.84 2.51
N VAL A 38 -2.68 -10.54 3.32
CA VAL A 38 -2.74 -9.60 4.44
C VAL A 38 -2.23 -8.24 3.98
N LEU A 39 -3.08 -7.23 4.03
CA LEU A 39 -2.73 -5.83 3.83
C LEU A 39 -2.44 -5.24 5.22
N HIS A 40 -1.17 -4.91 5.49
CA HIS A 40 -0.70 -4.66 6.85
C HIS A 40 -0.20 -3.24 7.11
N ASN A 41 0.03 -2.43 6.09
CA ASN A 41 0.48 -1.04 6.26
C ASN A 41 -0.08 -0.12 5.17
N GLY A 42 -0.13 1.18 5.45
CA GLY A 42 -0.73 2.16 4.56
C GLY A 42 -2.26 2.10 4.55
N GLY A 43 -2.87 2.21 3.40
CA GLY A 43 -4.31 2.20 3.19
C GLY A 43 -4.64 2.13 1.69
N PHE A 44 -5.82 2.57 1.28
CA PHE A 44 -6.29 2.48 -0.10
C PHE A 44 -5.59 3.44 -1.10
N GLN A 45 -4.59 4.22 -0.64
CA GLN A 45 -3.72 5.01 -1.51
C GLN A 45 -2.74 4.15 -2.34
N ARG A 46 -2.59 2.87 -2.01
CA ARG A 46 -1.77 1.94 -2.80
C ARG A 46 -2.36 1.76 -4.20
N GLY A 47 -1.51 1.42 -5.16
CA GLY A 47 -1.91 1.10 -6.52
C GLY A 47 -1.07 -0.07 -7.05
N HIS A 48 -1.61 -1.29 -7.00
CA HIS A 48 -0.89 -2.49 -7.41
C HIS A 48 -1.50 -3.07 -8.68
N THR A 49 -0.81 -2.88 -9.80
CA THR A 49 -1.28 -3.37 -11.10
C THR A 49 -1.09 -4.87 -11.24
N VAL A 50 -2.13 -5.55 -11.71
CA VAL A 50 -2.11 -6.95 -12.11
C VAL A 50 -2.78 -7.08 -13.47
N ILE A 51 -2.19 -7.90 -14.35
CA ILE A 51 -2.80 -8.33 -15.60
C ILE A 51 -3.08 -9.83 -15.48
N HIS A 52 -4.35 -10.20 -15.62
CA HIS A 52 -4.79 -11.59 -15.55
C HIS A 52 -5.91 -11.84 -16.57
N ASN A 53 -5.75 -12.84 -17.43
CA ASN A 53 -6.72 -13.16 -18.50
C ASN A 53 -7.13 -11.90 -19.32
N ASP A 54 -6.14 -11.13 -19.77
CA ASP A 54 -6.29 -9.87 -20.53
C ASP A 54 -7.00 -8.73 -19.78
N ILE A 55 -7.38 -8.95 -18.52
CA ILE A 55 -7.91 -7.91 -17.63
C ILE A 55 -6.74 -7.23 -16.94
N ARG A 56 -6.58 -5.92 -17.17
CA ARG A 56 -5.65 -5.08 -16.43
C ARG A 56 -6.41 -4.33 -15.32
N HIS A 57 -6.04 -4.57 -14.07
CA HIS A 57 -6.65 -3.92 -12.91
C HIS A 57 -5.59 -3.34 -11.99
N VAL A 58 -5.90 -2.19 -11.38
CA VAL A 58 -5.08 -1.56 -10.35
C VAL A 58 -5.77 -1.75 -9.01
N PHE A 59 -5.23 -2.62 -8.18
CA PHE A 59 -5.77 -2.91 -6.85
C PHE A 59 -5.42 -1.81 -5.86
N HIS A 60 -6.43 -1.18 -5.30
CA HIS A 60 -6.34 -0.20 -4.22
C HIS A 60 -6.87 -0.76 -2.90
N CYS A 61 -8.12 -1.19 -2.91
CA CYS A 61 -8.83 -1.71 -1.74
C CYS A 61 -8.56 -3.19 -1.53
N PHE A 62 -8.65 -3.98 -2.60
CA PHE A 62 -8.50 -5.43 -2.51
C PHE A 62 -7.06 -5.87 -2.74
N SER A 63 -6.73 -7.07 -2.29
CA SER A 63 -5.41 -7.65 -2.52
C SER A 63 -5.17 -8.00 -3.98
N SER A 64 -3.92 -7.96 -4.40
CA SER A 64 -3.51 -8.38 -5.75
C SER A 64 -3.73 -9.88 -6.01
N GLY A 65 -4.02 -10.66 -4.97
CA GLY A 65 -4.40 -12.08 -5.06
C GLY A 65 -5.86 -12.33 -5.40
N THR A 66 -6.72 -11.30 -5.45
CA THR A 66 -8.17 -11.44 -5.69
C THR A 66 -8.49 -12.18 -6.98
N PHE A 67 -7.70 -11.99 -8.05
CA PHE A 67 -7.84 -12.74 -9.30
C PHE A 67 -7.57 -14.25 -9.16
N GLN A 68 -6.99 -14.67 -8.06
CA GLN A 68 -6.77 -16.08 -7.71
C GLN A 68 -7.78 -16.60 -6.69
N ASN A 69 -8.83 -15.83 -6.38
CA ASN A 69 -9.87 -16.12 -5.38
C ASN A 69 -9.34 -16.22 -3.94
N THR A 70 -8.28 -15.48 -3.62
CA THR A 70 -7.78 -15.38 -2.24
C THR A 70 -8.70 -14.50 -1.39
N THR A 71 -8.65 -14.69 -0.07
CA THR A 71 -9.25 -13.77 0.89
C THR A 71 -8.31 -12.59 1.12
N THR A 72 -8.82 -11.36 1.09
CA THR A 72 -8.12 -10.17 1.56
C THR A 72 -8.36 -10.02 3.06
N TYR A 73 -7.30 -9.80 3.85
CA TYR A 73 -7.41 -9.46 5.27
C TYR A 73 -6.77 -8.09 5.53
N TYR A 74 -7.53 -7.18 6.13
CA TYR A 74 -7.02 -5.88 6.59
C TYR A 74 -6.55 -6.00 8.03
N ALA A 75 -5.25 -5.86 8.27
CA ALA A 75 -4.68 -5.81 9.61
C ALA A 75 -4.97 -4.47 10.30
N SER A 76 -4.93 -4.40 11.62
CA SER A 76 -5.29 -3.22 12.42
C SER A 76 -4.55 -1.93 12.03
N SER A 77 -3.35 -2.05 11.48
CA SER A 77 -2.53 -0.93 11.00
C SER A 77 -2.89 -0.44 9.59
N PHE A 78 -3.74 -1.18 8.85
CA PHE A 78 -4.21 -0.77 7.53
C PHE A 78 -5.40 0.21 7.66
N ILE A 79 -5.39 1.29 6.88
CA ILE A 79 -6.44 2.33 6.91
C ILE A 79 -7.46 2.09 5.81
N LEU A 80 -8.72 1.99 6.20
CA LEU A 80 -9.85 1.80 5.30
C LEU A 80 -10.35 3.15 4.77
N ASN A 81 -10.71 3.21 3.49
CA ASN A 81 -11.37 4.37 2.91
C ASN A 81 -12.64 3.91 2.14
N PRO A 82 -13.83 4.12 2.71
CA PRO A 82 -15.09 3.61 2.15
C PRO A 82 -15.39 4.13 0.75
N MET A 83 -14.98 5.37 0.44
CA MET A 83 -15.29 6.06 -0.83
C MET A 83 -14.73 5.36 -2.07
N PHE A 84 -13.71 4.52 -1.92
CA PHE A 84 -13.11 3.78 -3.04
C PHE A 84 -13.54 2.32 -3.09
N PHE A 85 -13.98 1.75 -1.96
CA PHE A 85 -14.29 0.33 -1.83
C PHE A 85 -15.39 -0.13 -2.78
N LYS A 86 -16.52 0.59 -2.83
CA LYS A 86 -17.68 0.21 -3.64
C LYS A 86 -17.35 0.10 -5.13
N ASN A 87 -16.68 1.12 -5.66
CA ASN A 87 -16.35 1.16 -7.08
C ASN A 87 -15.43 0.00 -7.50
N GLU A 88 -14.38 -0.29 -6.71
CA GLU A 88 -13.47 -1.38 -7.01
C GLU A 88 -14.15 -2.75 -6.83
N TYR A 89 -15.01 -2.91 -5.80
CA TYR A 89 -15.82 -4.10 -5.59
C TYR A 89 -16.70 -4.40 -6.81
N GLU A 90 -17.45 -3.39 -7.28
CA GLU A 90 -18.34 -3.53 -8.43
C GLU A 90 -17.58 -3.83 -9.73
N GLN A 91 -16.39 -3.23 -9.93
CA GLN A 91 -15.53 -3.55 -11.07
C GLN A 91 -15.07 -5.02 -11.02
N LEU A 92 -14.63 -5.52 -9.89
CA LEU A 92 -14.20 -6.90 -9.73
C LEU A 92 -15.37 -7.88 -9.97
N LYS A 93 -16.56 -7.54 -9.48
CA LYS A 93 -17.81 -8.30 -9.76
C LYS A 93 -18.12 -8.31 -11.26
N ALA A 94 -17.98 -7.19 -11.94
CA ALA A 94 -18.20 -7.10 -13.39
C ALA A 94 -17.19 -7.96 -14.20
N TYR A 95 -15.98 -8.17 -13.66
CA TYR A 95 -14.99 -9.09 -14.22
C TYR A 95 -15.26 -10.57 -13.87
N GLY A 96 -16.30 -10.86 -13.08
CA GLY A 96 -16.67 -12.22 -12.67
C GLY A 96 -15.94 -12.72 -11.42
N TYR A 97 -15.33 -11.83 -10.63
CA TYR A 97 -14.69 -12.18 -9.35
C TYR A 97 -15.60 -11.82 -8.17
N GLU A 98 -15.53 -12.63 -7.10
CA GLU A 98 -16.23 -12.40 -5.84
C GLU A 98 -15.20 -12.04 -4.76
N PRO A 99 -14.95 -10.75 -4.48
CA PRO A 99 -13.99 -10.37 -3.47
C PRO A 99 -14.44 -10.84 -2.08
N LYS A 100 -13.54 -11.53 -1.36
CA LYS A 100 -13.73 -11.95 0.03
C LYS A 100 -12.85 -11.11 0.92
N VAL A 101 -13.44 -10.46 1.91
CA VAL A 101 -12.72 -9.52 2.76
C VAL A 101 -12.99 -9.81 4.23
N MET A 102 -11.91 -9.98 4.97
CA MET A 102 -11.88 -10.00 6.42
C MET A 102 -11.16 -8.76 6.93
N VAL A 103 -11.56 -8.25 8.10
CA VAL A 103 -11.03 -7.01 8.67
C VAL A 103 -10.80 -7.14 10.17
N ASN A 104 -9.64 -6.67 10.64
CA ASN A 104 -9.45 -6.51 12.07
C ASN A 104 -10.39 -5.43 12.61
N PRO A 105 -11.13 -5.67 13.71
CA PRO A 105 -12.04 -4.68 14.30
C PRO A 105 -11.39 -3.34 14.67
N ASN A 106 -10.09 -3.32 14.94
CA ASN A 106 -9.34 -2.10 15.26
C ASN A 106 -8.84 -1.34 14.02
N CYS A 107 -9.21 -1.75 12.79
CA CYS A 107 -8.90 -0.96 11.61
C CYS A 107 -9.53 0.41 11.67
N ARG A 108 -8.71 1.43 11.42
CA ARG A 108 -9.13 2.83 11.34
C ARG A 108 -9.88 3.10 10.05
N ILE A 109 -10.85 3.98 10.12
CA ILE A 109 -11.64 4.40 8.97
C ILE A 109 -11.30 5.86 8.65
N SER A 110 -10.84 6.10 7.42
CA SER A 110 -10.62 7.45 6.89
C SER A 110 -11.95 8.12 6.59
N THR A 111 -12.10 9.38 7.00
CA THR A 111 -13.27 10.19 6.68
C THR A 111 -13.08 11.01 5.41
N LEU A 112 -14.17 11.52 4.84
CA LEU A 112 -14.09 12.48 3.74
C LEU A 112 -13.31 13.75 4.16
N TYR A 113 -13.34 14.11 5.42
CA TYR A 113 -12.63 15.28 5.95
C TYR A 113 -11.12 15.07 6.03
N ASP A 114 -10.65 13.87 6.38
CA ASP A 114 -9.23 13.53 6.34
C ASP A 114 -8.66 13.71 4.92
N MET A 115 -9.43 13.31 3.90
CA MET A 115 -9.05 13.55 2.50
C MET A 115 -9.07 15.04 2.14
N MET A 116 -10.13 15.75 2.51
CA MET A 116 -10.26 17.19 2.20
C MET A 116 -9.11 18.00 2.82
N ILE A 117 -8.76 17.73 4.09
CA ILE A 117 -7.63 18.36 4.76
C ILE A 117 -6.32 18.09 3.99
N ASN A 118 -6.05 16.83 3.66
CA ASN A 118 -4.84 16.47 2.90
C ASN A 118 -4.77 17.19 1.54
N GLN A 119 -5.88 17.25 0.80
CA GLN A 119 -5.94 17.95 -0.50
C GLN A 119 -5.74 19.45 -0.36
N ILE A 120 -6.36 20.08 0.64
CA ILE A 120 -6.19 21.51 0.93
C ILE A 120 -4.73 21.83 1.25
N ILE A 121 -4.07 21.01 2.06
CA ILE A 121 -2.65 21.17 2.40
C ILE A 121 -1.77 21.10 1.14
N GLU A 122 -1.95 20.07 0.32
CA GLU A 122 -1.13 19.88 -0.89
C GLU A 122 -1.36 21.02 -1.91
N GLU A 123 -2.60 21.48 -2.07
CA GLU A 123 -2.90 22.61 -2.94
C GLU A 123 -2.26 23.91 -2.43
N HIS A 124 -2.27 24.14 -1.10
CA HIS A 124 -1.68 25.33 -0.50
C HIS A 124 -0.15 25.36 -0.65
N ARG A 125 0.51 24.20 -0.52
CA ARG A 125 1.97 24.10 -0.69
C ARG A 125 2.46 24.39 -2.09
N ASP A 126 1.60 24.33 -3.09
CA ASP A 126 1.90 24.60 -4.50
C ASP A 126 3.21 23.92 -4.95
N LYS A 127 4.30 24.67 -5.14
CA LYS A 127 5.61 24.15 -5.57
C LYS A 127 6.36 23.37 -4.47
N GLU A 128 6.03 23.59 -3.22
CA GLU A 128 6.60 22.90 -2.05
C GLU A 128 5.78 21.68 -1.63
N ARG A 129 4.95 21.14 -2.51
CA ARG A 129 4.16 19.93 -2.25
C ARG A 129 5.03 18.78 -1.79
N HIS A 130 4.56 18.06 -0.77
CA HIS A 130 5.20 16.79 -0.38
C HIS A 130 4.88 15.67 -1.37
N GLY A 131 3.88 15.87 -2.25
CA GLY A 131 3.50 14.91 -3.27
C GLY A 131 2.77 13.71 -2.68
N SER A 132 1.90 13.94 -1.68
CA SER A 132 0.97 12.92 -1.23
C SER A 132 -0.11 12.68 -2.30
N CYS A 133 -0.69 11.49 -2.32
CA CYS A 133 -1.73 11.15 -3.30
C CYS A 133 -3.11 11.77 -3.02
N GLY A 134 -3.26 12.56 -1.94
CA GLY A 134 -4.52 13.21 -1.58
C GLY A 134 -5.57 12.31 -0.93
N PHE A 135 -5.20 11.10 -0.47
CA PHE A 135 -6.12 10.12 0.12
C PHE A 135 -6.34 10.27 1.63
N GLY A 136 -5.63 11.20 2.29
CA GLY A 136 -5.84 11.51 3.70
C GLY A 136 -5.34 10.48 4.70
N VAL A 137 -4.48 9.54 4.31
CA VAL A 137 -4.00 8.46 5.19
C VAL A 137 -3.31 9.01 6.44
N TRP A 138 -2.42 10.00 6.27
CA TRP A 138 -1.76 10.62 7.42
C TRP A 138 -2.71 11.44 8.28
N GLU A 139 -3.62 12.18 7.67
CA GLU A 139 -4.61 12.96 8.41
C GLU A 139 -5.56 12.04 9.21
N THR A 140 -5.88 10.85 8.68
CA THR A 140 -6.58 9.81 9.45
C THR A 140 -5.78 9.40 10.71
N VAL A 141 -4.46 9.19 10.58
CA VAL A 141 -3.59 8.84 11.73
C VAL A 141 -3.54 9.96 12.75
N VAL A 142 -3.49 11.22 12.31
CA VAL A 142 -3.46 12.38 13.21
C VAL A 142 -4.80 12.58 13.91
N ARG A 143 -5.90 12.54 13.17
CA ARG A 143 -7.27 12.65 13.72
C ARG A 143 -7.57 11.55 14.73
N ASP A 144 -7.17 10.33 14.44
CA ASP A 144 -7.45 9.15 15.27
C ASP A 144 -6.85 9.24 16.68
N ARG A 145 -5.79 10.03 16.87
CA ARG A 145 -5.20 10.29 18.19
C ARG A 145 -6.12 11.07 19.12
N ILE A 146 -7.05 11.84 18.55
CA ILE A 146 -7.97 12.74 19.31
C ILE A 146 -9.40 12.22 19.18
N TYR A 147 -9.79 11.81 17.98
CA TYR A 147 -11.12 11.33 17.63
C TYR A 147 -11.00 9.98 16.90
N PRO A 148 -10.84 8.86 17.66
CA PRO A 148 -10.75 7.53 17.07
C PRO A 148 -12.04 7.15 16.34
N PHE A 149 -11.90 6.41 15.24
CA PHE A 149 -13.02 5.88 14.47
C PHE A 149 -12.62 4.59 13.78
N THR A 150 -13.11 3.46 14.26
CA THR A 150 -12.71 2.11 13.88
C THR A 150 -13.92 1.26 13.48
N ILE A 151 -13.67 0.09 12.94
CA ILE A 151 -14.71 -0.92 12.69
C ILE A 151 -15.37 -1.34 14.02
N GLN A 152 -14.59 -1.45 15.12
CA GLN A 152 -15.11 -1.84 16.43
C GLN A 152 -16.18 -0.88 16.97
N ASP A 153 -16.01 0.43 16.72
CA ASP A 153 -17.00 1.43 17.13
C ASP A 153 -18.34 1.19 16.42
N LEU A 154 -18.29 0.86 15.13
CA LEU A 154 -19.47 0.55 14.32
C LEU A 154 -20.12 -0.79 14.71
N LEU A 155 -19.34 -1.79 15.12
CA LEU A 155 -19.87 -3.06 15.59
C LEU A 155 -20.60 -2.91 16.92
N ASN A 156 -20.13 -2.03 17.78
CA ASN A 156 -20.73 -1.74 19.09
C ASN A 156 -22.02 -0.91 18.99
N SER A 157 -22.25 -0.24 17.86
CA SER A 157 -23.42 0.62 17.67
C SER A 157 -24.67 -0.16 17.25
N LYS A 158 -25.79 0.14 17.90
CA LYS A 158 -27.13 -0.34 17.49
C LYS A 158 -27.64 0.35 16.23
N ASN A 159 -27.31 1.62 16.05
CA ASN A 159 -27.62 2.40 14.86
C ASN A 159 -26.33 2.95 14.26
N LYS A 160 -25.82 2.28 13.24
CA LYS A 160 -24.55 2.64 12.58
C LYS A 160 -24.64 3.97 11.83
N GLU A 161 -25.77 4.21 11.16
CA GLU A 161 -26.00 5.43 10.38
C GLU A 161 -26.00 6.68 11.28
N ASP A 162 -26.70 6.65 12.41
CA ASP A 162 -26.71 7.74 13.37
C ASP A 162 -25.32 7.98 13.99
N LEU A 163 -24.59 6.92 14.30
CA LEU A 163 -23.23 7.02 14.82
C LEU A 163 -22.31 7.70 13.78
N ILE A 164 -22.33 7.24 12.54
CA ILE A 164 -21.50 7.78 11.47
C ILE A 164 -21.85 9.26 11.24
N THR A 165 -23.13 9.56 11.16
CA THR A 165 -23.64 10.92 10.96
C THR A 165 -23.17 11.87 12.07
N SER A 166 -23.39 11.48 13.32
CA SER A 166 -22.98 12.26 14.50
C SER A 166 -21.48 12.47 14.55
N PHE A 167 -20.72 11.41 14.25
CA PHE A 167 -19.25 11.48 14.20
C PHE A 167 -18.77 12.47 13.12
N LEU A 168 -19.31 12.39 11.91
CA LEU A 168 -18.92 13.28 10.82
C LEU A 168 -19.24 14.74 11.14
N PHE A 169 -20.40 15.03 11.70
CA PHE A 169 -20.74 16.39 12.12
C PHE A 169 -19.81 16.90 13.22
N MET A 170 -19.52 16.06 14.22
CA MET A 170 -18.55 16.39 15.27
C MET A 170 -17.16 16.73 14.68
N ILE A 171 -16.65 15.91 13.74
CA ILE A 171 -15.35 16.16 13.08
C ILE A 171 -15.40 17.46 12.29
N ARG A 172 -16.46 17.71 11.53
CA ARG A 172 -16.62 18.97 10.78
C ARG A 172 -16.56 20.20 11.67
N GLU A 173 -17.30 20.20 12.78
CA GLU A 173 -17.46 21.37 13.64
C GLU A 173 -16.26 21.58 14.59
N ASN A 174 -15.61 20.50 15.06
CA ASN A 174 -14.63 20.60 16.13
C ASN A 174 -13.18 20.26 15.70
N TYR A 175 -12.96 19.73 14.50
CA TYR A 175 -11.63 19.29 14.10
C TYR A 175 -11.12 19.93 12.82
N VAL A 176 -11.92 19.99 11.75
CA VAL A 176 -11.43 20.34 10.40
C VAL A 176 -10.70 21.69 10.40
N PHE A 177 -11.36 22.75 10.89
CA PHE A 177 -10.79 24.11 10.85
C PHE A 177 -9.64 24.28 11.84
N ASN A 178 -9.74 23.71 13.03
CA ASN A 178 -8.65 23.70 14.02
C ASN A 178 -7.40 23.02 13.44
N ARG A 179 -7.58 21.89 12.74
CA ARG A 179 -6.47 21.20 12.10
C ARG A 179 -5.84 22.00 10.96
N LEU A 180 -6.63 22.70 10.16
CA LEU A 180 -6.12 23.57 9.10
C LEU A 180 -5.35 24.78 9.68
N GLU A 181 -5.84 25.36 10.77
CA GLU A 181 -5.15 26.44 11.51
C GLU A 181 -3.82 25.98 12.10
N GLU A 182 -3.78 24.80 12.75
CA GLU A 182 -2.52 24.16 13.23
C GLU A 182 -1.46 24.01 12.14
N LEU A 183 -1.91 23.84 10.89
CA LEU A 183 -1.05 23.69 9.71
C LEU A 183 -0.70 25.04 9.05
N GLY A 184 -1.08 26.17 9.68
CA GLY A 184 -0.84 27.52 9.17
C GLY A 184 -1.76 27.95 8.03
N LEU A 185 -2.91 27.27 7.85
CA LEU A 185 -3.88 27.53 6.79
C LEU A 185 -5.04 28.37 7.30
N GLU A 186 -4.80 29.67 7.51
CA GLU A 186 -5.83 30.61 8.00
C GLU A 186 -6.84 31.01 6.91
N ILE A 187 -6.42 30.97 5.64
CA ILE A 187 -7.28 31.35 4.49
C ILE A 187 -7.56 30.12 3.64
N ILE A 188 -8.81 29.66 3.67
CA ILE A 188 -9.27 28.52 2.91
C ILE A 188 -10.08 28.99 1.71
N PRO A 189 -9.84 28.49 0.49
CA PRO A 189 -10.65 28.85 -0.68
C PRO A 189 -12.14 28.57 -0.46
N VAL A 190 -13.00 29.51 -0.85
CA VAL A 190 -14.47 29.42 -0.66
C VAL A 190 -15.03 28.09 -1.20
N LYS A 191 -14.53 27.61 -2.34
CA LYS A 191 -14.93 26.32 -2.91
C LYS A 191 -14.67 25.15 -1.95
N LYS A 192 -13.54 25.18 -1.22
CA LYS A 192 -13.20 24.14 -0.25
C LYS A 192 -14.10 24.21 0.98
N VAL A 193 -14.39 25.41 1.45
CA VAL A 193 -15.37 25.60 2.54
C VAL A 193 -16.74 25.06 2.13
N GLN A 194 -17.20 25.36 0.92
CA GLN A 194 -18.46 24.80 0.39
C GLN A 194 -18.44 23.26 0.33
N GLN A 195 -17.32 22.65 -0.03
CA GLN A 195 -17.17 21.19 -0.04
C GLN A 195 -17.25 20.60 1.38
N ILE A 196 -16.62 21.24 2.38
CA ILE A 196 -16.66 20.81 3.79
C ILE A 196 -18.10 20.80 4.32
N PHE A 197 -18.91 21.80 3.95
CA PHE A 197 -20.31 21.91 4.38
C PHE A 197 -21.33 21.24 3.43
N ASN A 198 -20.87 20.51 2.42
CA ASN A 198 -21.77 19.84 1.48
C ASN A 198 -22.33 18.54 2.09
N ASN A 199 -23.63 18.58 2.45
CA ASN A 199 -24.31 17.43 3.02
C ASN A 199 -24.51 16.26 2.05
N ASP A 200 -24.52 16.50 0.72
CA ASP A 200 -24.61 15.42 -0.26
C ASP A 200 -23.34 14.56 -0.25
N LEU A 201 -22.17 15.17 -0.04
CA LEU A 201 -20.93 14.43 0.12
C LEU A 201 -20.93 13.61 1.42
N VAL A 202 -21.51 14.14 2.50
CA VAL A 202 -21.67 13.41 3.77
C VAL A 202 -22.61 12.22 3.57
N ALA A 203 -23.76 12.43 2.93
CA ALA A 203 -24.72 11.35 2.64
C ALA A 203 -24.09 10.24 1.77
N LYS A 204 -23.33 10.64 0.74
CA LYS A 204 -22.60 9.69 -0.11
C LYS A 204 -21.56 8.89 0.66
N TYR A 205 -20.80 9.54 1.54
CA TYR A 205 -19.83 8.84 2.39
C TYR A 205 -20.51 7.81 3.31
N ILE A 206 -21.66 8.17 3.89
CA ILE A 206 -22.43 7.25 4.75
C ILE A 206 -22.88 6.03 3.95
N GLU A 207 -23.43 6.25 2.74
CA GLU A 207 -23.82 5.16 1.82
C GLU A 207 -22.64 4.21 1.53
N ASP A 208 -21.48 4.78 1.17
CA ASP A 208 -20.28 4.03 0.82
C ASP A 208 -19.72 3.24 2.02
N LEU A 209 -19.77 3.82 3.23
CA LEU A 209 -19.35 3.13 4.45
C LEU A 209 -20.31 1.99 4.82
N LEU A 210 -21.61 2.21 4.74
CA LEU A 210 -22.60 1.17 4.98
C LEU A 210 -22.48 0.04 3.94
N PHE A 211 -22.23 0.39 2.67
CA PHE A 211 -21.95 -0.61 1.65
C PHE A 211 -20.73 -1.46 2.00
N MET A 212 -19.61 -0.82 2.36
CA MET A 212 -18.39 -1.53 2.77
C MET A 212 -18.65 -2.46 3.95
N LEU A 213 -19.36 -2.00 4.99
CA LEU A 213 -19.69 -2.80 6.18
C LEU A 213 -20.49 -4.07 5.86
N ASN A 214 -21.32 -4.05 4.82
CA ASN A 214 -22.09 -5.20 4.37
C ASN A 214 -21.26 -6.22 3.56
N HIS A 215 -20.01 -5.87 3.18
CA HIS A 215 -19.16 -6.70 2.32
C HIS A 215 -17.83 -7.07 2.98
N ILE A 216 -17.67 -6.79 4.27
CA ILE A 216 -16.49 -7.17 5.07
C ILE A 216 -16.91 -8.04 6.25
N GLU A 217 -16.05 -8.97 6.65
CA GLU A 217 -16.24 -9.86 7.80
C GLU A 217 -15.25 -9.48 8.91
N PRO A 218 -15.72 -8.98 10.07
CA PRO A 218 -14.84 -8.68 11.19
C PRO A 218 -14.23 -9.95 11.77
N GLN A 219 -12.89 -9.98 11.88
CA GLN A 219 -12.12 -11.12 12.40
C GLN A 219 -10.84 -10.64 13.08
N GLU A 220 -10.49 -11.22 14.21
CA GLU A 220 -9.20 -10.97 14.85
C GLU A 220 -8.03 -11.47 14.00
N THR A 221 -6.83 -10.88 14.21
CA THR A 221 -5.66 -11.23 13.39
C THR A 221 -5.27 -12.71 13.49
N THR A 222 -5.64 -13.38 14.57
CA THR A 222 -5.41 -14.82 14.75
C THR A 222 -6.07 -15.69 13.68
N ILE A 223 -7.11 -15.19 12.99
CA ILE A 223 -7.80 -15.90 11.91
C ILE A 223 -6.86 -16.29 10.77
N ILE A 224 -5.80 -15.51 10.52
CA ILE A 224 -4.86 -15.81 9.43
C ILE A 224 -4.13 -17.14 9.66
N ASP A 225 -4.02 -17.60 10.92
CA ASP A 225 -3.45 -18.91 11.24
C ASP A 225 -4.31 -20.10 10.73
N THR A 226 -5.53 -19.88 10.31
CA THR A 226 -6.40 -20.91 9.72
C THR A 226 -6.17 -21.15 8.23
N PHE A 227 -5.23 -20.43 7.62
CA PHE A 227 -4.87 -20.55 6.21
C PHE A 227 -3.57 -21.34 6.03
N ASP A 228 -3.46 -22.02 4.89
CA ASP A 228 -2.28 -22.81 4.51
C ASP A 228 -1.16 -21.90 4.02
N THR A 229 -1.51 -20.91 3.20
CA THR A 229 -0.61 -19.89 2.68
C THR A 229 -1.07 -18.49 3.09
N ILE A 230 -0.15 -17.71 3.67
CA ILE A 230 -0.32 -16.34 4.11
C ILE A 230 0.62 -15.45 3.30
N ILE A 231 0.07 -14.50 2.55
CA ILE A 231 0.86 -13.56 1.78
C ILE A 231 0.71 -12.17 2.41
N PHE A 232 1.78 -11.60 2.93
CA PHE A 232 1.79 -10.20 3.36
C PHE A 232 2.12 -9.31 2.17
N GLU A 233 1.22 -8.44 1.78
CA GLU A 233 1.38 -7.51 0.68
C GLU A 233 1.57 -6.09 1.21
N GLY A 234 2.82 -5.59 1.19
CA GLY A 234 3.16 -4.25 1.64
C GLY A 234 2.71 -3.17 0.65
N SER A 235 2.25 -2.04 1.16
CA SER A 235 1.77 -0.93 0.33
C SER A 235 2.89 -0.08 -0.27
N GLN A 236 4.09 -0.12 0.32
CA GLN A 236 5.19 0.81 -0.01
C GLN A 236 6.53 0.06 -0.15
N GLY A 237 7.60 0.81 -0.39
CA GLY A 237 8.95 0.31 -0.37
C GLY A 237 9.74 0.77 0.87
N LEU A 238 10.83 0.09 1.17
CA LEU A 238 11.64 0.30 2.38
C LEU A 238 12.19 1.72 2.50
N LEU A 239 12.52 2.40 1.40
CA LEU A 239 13.05 3.77 1.43
C LEU A 239 12.02 4.84 1.81
N LEU A 240 10.73 4.46 1.85
CA LEU A 240 9.65 5.30 2.37
C LEU A 240 9.29 4.96 3.83
N ASP A 241 9.86 3.89 4.38
CA ASP A 241 9.68 3.52 5.78
C ASP A 241 10.46 4.46 6.69
N LYS A 242 9.84 4.91 7.78
CA LYS A 242 10.47 5.79 8.78
C LYS A 242 11.79 5.24 9.33
N LYS A 243 11.92 3.92 9.37
CA LYS A 243 13.13 3.24 9.83
C LYS A 243 14.33 3.44 8.91
N TYR A 244 14.08 3.52 7.60
CA TYR A 244 15.11 3.59 6.56
C TYR A 244 15.20 4.97 5.90
N ALA A 245 14.26 5.86 6.17
CA ALA A 245 14.34 7.24 5.70
C ALA A 245 15.58 7.92 6.29
N LEU A 246 16.46 8.41 5.44
CA LEU A 246 17.68 9.10 5.83
C LEU A 246 17.40 10.37 6.65
N ARG A 247 16.21 10.96 6.47
CA ARG A 247 15.67 12.09 7.24
C ARG A 247 14.20 11.88 7.47
N VAL A 248 13.70 12.33 8.63
CA VAL A 248 12.27 12.28 8.97
C VAL A 248 11.42 13.03 7.92
N GLU A 249 11.96 14.10 7.35
CA GLU A 249 11.36 14.92 6.30
C GLU A 249 11.13 14.13 5.00
N ASN A 250 11.91 13.08 4.75
CA ASN A 250 11.82 12.21 3.57
C ASN A 250 10.98 10.95 3.80
N SER A 251 10.55 10.70 5.04
CA SER A 251 9.66 9.59 5.34
C SER A 251 8.25 9.91 4.84
N THR A 252 7.62 8.91 4.23
CA THR A 252 6.21 9.06 3.83
C THR A 252 5.32 9.01 5.06
N PRO A 253 4.59 10.10 5.38
CA PRO A 253 3.67 10.10 6.52
C PRO A 253 2.55 9.06 6.40
N SER A 254 2.28 8.54 5.21
CA SER A 254 1.29 7.48 4.96
C SER A 254 1.73 6.09 5.43
N ASN A 255 2.92 5.94 6.00
CA ASN A 255 3.35 4.68 6.59
C ASN A 255 2.75 4.52 7.99
N THR A 256 1.79 3.63 8.13
CA THR A 256 1.02 3.40 9.37
C THR A 256 1.68 2.41 10.33
N ASP A 257 2.53 1.52 9.77
CA ASP A 257 3.39 0.57 10.47
C ASP A 257 4.64 0.32 9.62
N LEU A 258 5.52 -0.56 10.06
CA LEU A 258 6.68 -0.98 9.27
C LEU A 258 6.26 -1.58 7.93
N THR A 259 7.05 -1.34 6.92
CA THR A 259 6.88 -1.98 5.61
C THR A 259 7.04 -3.50 5.72
N ASN A 260 7.89 -3.96 6.64
CA ASN A 260 8.03 -5.36 7.01
C ASN A 260 6.99 -5.75 8.06
N PRO A 261 6.19 -6.83 7.89
CA PRO A 261 5.13 -7.24 8.81
C PRO A 261 5.64 -7.90 10.12
N SER A 262 6.89 -7.67 10.48
CA SER A 262 7.56 -8.31 11.63
C SER A 262 6.81 -8.11 12.95
N ASN A 263 6.11 -6.99 13.15
CA ASN A 263 5.34 -6.74 14.36
C ASN A 263 4.17 -7.71 14.48
N ILE A 264 3.39 -7.88 13.41
CA ILE A 264 2.25 -8.82 13.36
C ILE A 264 2.72 -10.25 13.56
N ILE A 265 3.79 -10.65 12.86
CA ILE A 265 4.33 -12.01 12.95
C ILE A 265 4.84 -12.31 14.36
N LYS A 266 5.53 -11.36 15.01
CA LYS A 266 5.99 -11.50 16.40
C LYS A 266 4.83 -11.64 17.37
N GLU A 267 3.82 -10.78 17.26
CA GLU A 267 2.63 -10.82 18.10
C GLU A 267 1.94 -12.17 18.00
N LEU A 268 1.68 -12.67 16.80
CA LEU A 268 1.05 -13.96 16.58
C LEU A 268 1.88 -15.12 17.14
N LYS A 269 3.19 -15.10 16.97
CA LYS A 269 4.09 -16.12 17.56
C LYS A 269 4.09 -16.08 19.08
N MET A 270 4.05 -14.90 19.69
CA MET A 270 3.95 -14.76 21.15
C MET A 270 2.63 -15.31 21.73
N LEU A 271 1.58 -15.30 20.92
CA LEU A 271 0.27 -15.87 21.25
C LEU A 271 0.15 -17.37 20.93
N GLY A 272 1.23 -18.02 20.46
CA GLY A 272 1.25 -19.45 20.12
C GLY A 272 0.70 -19.78 18.73
N TYR A 273 0.59 -18.79 17.84
CA TYR A 273 0.22 -19.00 16.44
C TYR A 273 1.47 -19.00 15.53
N LEU A 274 1.32 -19.43 14.31
CA LEU A 274 2.39 -19.45 13.29
C LEU A 274 3.66 -20.22 13.75
N GLU A 275 3.50 -21.29 14.54
CA GLU A 275 4.64 -22.01 15.13
C GLU A 275 5.46 -22.77 14.07
N GLU A 276 4.81 -23.58 13.23
CA GLU A 276 5.47 -24.35 12.18
C GLU A 276 5.31 -23.68 10.81
N THR A 277 6.07 -22.61 10.59
CA THR A 277 5.97 -21.81 9.36
C THR A 277 7.28 -21.75 8.60
N ASP A 278 7.19 -21.85 7.27
CA ASP A 278 8.27 -21.50 6.35
C ASP A 278 8.05 -20.04 5.91
N ILE A 279 8.98 -19.14 6.27
CA ILE A 279 8.86 -17.72 5.99
C ILE A 279 9.86 -17.30 4.92
N GLU A 280 9.35 -16.76 3.82
CA GLU A 280 10.16 -16.14 2.76
C GLU A 280 9.79 -14.68 2.58
N THR A 281 10.78 -13.78 2.68
CA THR A 281 10.62 -12.38 2.30
C THR A 281 11.14 -12.16 0.88
N HIS A 282 10.28 -11.64 0.03
CA HIS A 282 10.58 -11.25 -1.33
C HIS A 282 10.64 -9.73 -1.44
N TYR A 283 11.85 -9.22 -1.66
CA TYR A 283 12.13 -7.80 -1.88
C TYR A 283 11.99 -7.51 -3.37
N ILE A 284 10.94 -6.77 -3.72
CA ILE A 284 10.62 -6.46 -5.11
C ILE A 284 11.42 -5.24 -5.54
N THR A 285 12.09 -5.32 -6.66
CA THR A 285 12.87 -4.21 -7.22
C THR A 285 12.79 -4.18 -8.75
N ARG A 286 12.86 -2.98 -9.32
CA ARG A 286 13.26 -2.81 -10.73
C ARG A 286 14.79 -2.85 -10.81
N THR A 287 15.33 -2.78 -12.00
CA THR A 287 16.77 -2.64 -12.24
C THR A 287 17.27 -1.20 -12.18
N TYR A 288 16.38 -0.27 -11.85
CA TYR A 288 16.59 1.16 -11.66
C TYR A 288 15.62 1.63 -10.56
N LEU A 289 15.79 2.86 -10.08
CA LEU A 289 14.89 3.43 -9.08
C LEU A 289 13.77 4.22 -9.73
N THR A 290 12.60 4.17 -9.10
CA THR A 290 11.48 5.06 -9.39
C THR A 290 10.97 5.68 -8.09
N ARG A 291 10.50 6.94 -8.15
CA ARG A 291 9.93 7.64 -7.01
C ARG A 291 8.80 8.56 -7.43
N HIS A 292 7.68 8.51 -6.71
CA HIS A 292 6.63 9.52 -6.73
C HIS A 292 6.86 10.61 -5.68
N GLY A 293 6.35 11.80 -5.97
CA GLY A 293 6.33 12.91 -5.03
C GLY A 293 7.68 13.57 -4.80
N ALA A 294 7.70 14.51 -3.89
CA ALA A 294 8.87 15.30 -3.53
C ALA A 294 9.85 14.51 -2.62
N GLY A 295 10.89 15.20 -2.20
CA GLY A 295 11.94 14.68 -1.34
C GLY A 295 13.20 14.25 -2.10
N ASP A 296 14.28 14.02 -1.32
CA ASP A 296 15.60 13.74 -1.85
C ASP A 296 15.63 12.45 -2.67
N PHE A 297 16.22 12.55 -3.84
CA PHE A 297 16.45 11.41 -4.73
C PHE A 297 17.89 11.48 -5.24
N ALA A 298 18.83 11.07 -4.39
CA ALA A 298 20.26 11.28 -4.56
C ALA A 298 20.86 10.76 -5.88
N THR A 299 20.19 9.78 -6.51
CA THR A 299 20.65 9.18 -7.77
C THR A 299 19.71 9.52 -8.93
N GLU A 300 18.92 10.58 -8.80
CA GLU A 300 17.97 11.00 -9.82
C GLU A 300 18.64 11.25 -11.17
N CYS A 301 17.99 10.82 -12.24
CA CYS A 301 18.43 10.98 -13.62
C CYS A 301 17.22 11.17 -14.54
N ASN A 302 17.47 11.53 -15.79
CA ASN A 302 16.39 11.55 -16.77
C ASN A 302 16.00 10.12 -17.15
N LYS A 303 14.73 9.93 -17.50
CA LYS A 303 14.21 8.65 -17.99
C LYS A 303 15.02 8.13 -19.20
N GLU A 304 15.40 9.04 -20.08
CA GLU A 304 16.16 8.78 -21.29
C GLU A 304 17.56 8.21 -21.03
N ASP A 305 18.15 8.51 -19.85
CA ASP A 305 19.46 7.97 -19.44
C ASP A 305 19.37 6.46 -19.13
N ILE A 306 18.17 5.97 -18.82
CA ILE A 306 17.89 4.55 -18.59
C ILE A 306 17.37 3.91 -19.88
N ASN A 307 16.23 4.38 -20.37
CA ASN A 307 15.66 3.93 -21.65
C ASN A 307 14.60 4.93 -22.14
N LYS A 308 14.84 5.56 -23.28
CA LYS A 308 13.94 6.55 -23.90
C LYS A 308 12.55 6.00 -24.24
N ASP A 309 12.47 4.70 -24.50
CA ASP A 309 11.24 4.03 -24.97
C ASP A 309 10.38 3.49 -23.81
N MET A 310 10.79 3.71 -22.55
CA MET A 310 9.98 3.34 -21.40
C MET A 310 8.67 4.12 -21.35
N PHE A 311 7.58 3.39 -21.13
CA PHE A 311 6.27 3.97 -20.93
C PHE A 311 5.52 3.24 -19.80
N ASP A 312 5.34 3.93 -18.68
CA ASP A 312 4.57 3.41 -17.55
C ASP A 312 3.09 3.82 -17.70
N LYS A 313 2.23 2.82 -17.97
CA LYS A 313 0.79 3.03 -18.16
C LYS A 313 0.03 3.30 -16.87
N THR A 314 0.62 2.98 -15.73
CA THR A 314 0.00 3.11 -14.41
C THR A 314 0.33 4.45 -13.77
N ASN A 315 1.61 4.81 -13.81
CA ASN A 315 2.15 5.98 -13.11
C ASN A 315 2.10 7.22 -14.01
N ILE A 316 0.88 7.56 -14.45
CA ILE A 316 0.61 8.80 -15.18
C ILE A 316 0.67 10.01 -14.23
N HIS A 317 0.69 11.22 -14.80
CA HIS A 317 0.65 12.45 -14.01
C HIS A 317 -0.54 12.47 -13.05
N ASN A 318 -0.26 12.77 -11.79
CA ASN A 318 -1.25 13.00 -10.75
C ASN A 318 -1.12 14.44 -10.25
N ASP A 319 -2.26 15.16 -10.08
CA ASP A 319 -2.28 16.58 -9.69
C ASP A 319 -1.59 16.86 -8.35
N TYR A 320 -1.53 15.87 -7.46
CA TYR A 320 -0.91 15.99 -6.13
C TYR A 320 0.52 15.45 -6.08
N GLN A 321 0.82 14.35 -6.81
CA GLN A 321 2.13 13.68 -6.78
C GLN A 321 3.06 14.07 -7.94
N GLY A 322 2.54 14.68 -9.00
CA GLY A 322 3.28 14.97 -10.20
C GLY A 322 3.54 13.72 -11.06
N THR A 323 4.71 13.69 -11.71
CA THR A 323 5.17 12.60 -12.57
C THR A 323 6.12 11.66 -11.84
N LEU A 324 6.24 10.44 -12.34
CA LEU A 324 7.23 9.47 -11.86
C LEU A 324 8.66 9.99 -12.15
N ARG A 325 9.51 9.94 -11.13
CA ARG A 325 10.93 10.29 -11.18
C ARG A 325 11.76 9.03 -11.30
N TYR A 326 12.94 9.11 -11.94
CA TYR A 326 13.81 7.97 -12.23
C TYR A 326 15.19 8.17 -11.61
N GLY A 327 15.89 7.08 -11.30
CA GLY A 327 17.23 7.16 -10.73
C GLY A 327 18.03 5.87 -10.89
N TYR A 328 19.35 6.00 -10.76
CA TYR A 328 20.26 4.86 -10.72
C TYR A 328 20.17 4.13 -9.38
N ILE A 329 20.36 2.81 -9.39
CA ILE A 329 20.32 1.98 -8.17
C ILE A 329 21.75 1.77 -7.62
N ASP A 330 21.93 1.92 -6.32
CA ASP A 330 23.12 1.44 -5.64
C ASP A 330 22.89 0.00 -5.15
N ILE A 331 23.53 -0.96 -5.82
CA ILE A 331 23.35 -2.39 -5.56
C ILE A 331 23.86 -2.76 -4.16
N ASN A 332 24.94 -2.12 -3.69
CA ASN A 332 25.49 -2.41 -2.36
C ASN A 332 24.54 -1.89 -1.27
N GLU A 333 24.05 -0.66 -1.41
CA GLU A 333 23.04 -0.11 -0.49
C GLU A 333 21.75 -0.94 -0.51
N LEU A 334 21.29 -1.39 -1.69
CA LEU A 334 20.15 -2.28 -1.81
C LEU A 334 20.36 -3.57 -1.02
N GLN A 335 21.49 -4.26 -1.24
CA GLN A 335 21.79 -5.53 -0.57
C GLN A 335 21.98 -5.36 0.94
N GLU A 336 22.60 -4.29 1.40
CA GLU A 336 22.74 -3.98 2.81
C GLU A 336 21.39 -3.69 3.47
N ARG A 337 20.53 -2.90 2.82
CA ARG A 337 19.20 -2.55 3.31
C ARG A 337 18.32 -3.80 3.49
N ILE A 338 18.24 -4.66 2.48
CA ILE A 338 17.43 -5.89 2.56
C ILE A 338 18.00 -6.86 3.59
N LYS A 339 19.33 -6.98 3.71
CA LYS A 339 19.99 -7.80 4.74
C LYS A 339 19.66 -7.29 6.15
N ASN A 340 19.58 -5.98 6.34
CA ASN A 340 19.24 -5.40 7.65
C ASN A 340 17.75 -5.54 7.97
N ASP A 341 16.89 -5.41 6.96
CA ASP A 341 15.45 -5.61 7.12
C ASP A 341 15.09 -7.07 7.40
N SER A 342 15.72 -8.02 6.70
CA SER A 342 15.46 -9.44 6.87
C SER A 342 15.71 -9.95 8.30
N LYS A 343 16.58 -9.29 9.06
CA LYS A 343 16.85 -9.62 10.48
C LYS A 343 15.66 -9.34 11.42
N LEU A 344 14.66 -8.59 10.96
CA LEU A 344 13.47 -8.29 11.76
C LEU A 344 12.65 -9.54 12.07
N ILE A 345 12.73 -10.55 11.20
CA ILE A 345 12.06 -11.83 11.36
C ILE A 345 13.15 -12.91 11.46
N PRO A 346 13.43 -13.45 12.65
CA PRO A 346 14.37 -14.55 12.80
C PRO A 346 14.00 -15.78 11.96
N GLN A 347 15.00 -16.47 11.45
CA GLN A 347 14.84 -17.70 10.61
C GLN A 347 14.11 -17.48 9.28
N ASN A 348 13.94 -16.21 8.86
CA ASN A 348 13.41 -15.88 7.55
C ASN A 348 14.43 -16.13 6.45
N ARG A 349 14.00 -16.76 5.36
CA ARG A 349 14.74 -16.76 4.09
C ARG A 349 14.37 -15.51 3.31
N TYR A 350 15.31 -14.84 2.66
CA TYR A 350 15.01 -13.65 1.90
C TYR A 350 15.63 -13.68 0.51
N PHE A 351 14.90 -13.09 -0.43
CA PHE A 351 15.24 -13.10 -1.84
C PHE A 351 14.90 -11.77 -2.51
N LEU A 352 15.60 -11.48 -3.61
CA LEU A 352 15.20 -10.46 -4.56
C LEU A 352 14.25 -11.06 -5.60
N PHE A 353 13.26 -10.27 -5.95
CA PHE A 353 12.36 -10.48 -7.07
C PHE A 353 12.52 -9.27 -8.01
N VAL A 354 13.18 -9.47 -9.15
CA VAL A 354 13.53 -8.37 -10.07
C VAL A 354 12.51 -8.28 -11.20
N THR A 355 11.96 -7.12 -11.40
CA THR A 355 10.92 -6.84 -12.41
C THR A 355 11.43 -5.89 -13.51
N HIS A 356 10.62 -5.68 -14.54
CA HIS A 356 10.88 -4.70 -15.63
C HIS A 356 12.20 -4.94 -16.39
N LEU A 357 12.66 -6.19 -16.45
CA LEU A 357 13.92 -6.55 -17.12
C LEU A 357 13.90 -6.30 -18.62
N ASN A 358 12.73 -6.30 -19.25
CA ASN A 358 12.54 -5.93 -20.65
C ASN A 358 12.92 -4.47 -20.94
N GLU A 359 12.83 -3.60 -19.94
CA GLU A 359 13.12 -2.17 -20.12
C GLU A 359 14.62 -1.87 -20.10
N THR A 360 15.44 -2.79 -19.58
CA THR A 360 16.87 -2.57 -19.33
C THR A 360 17.78 -3.68 -19.87
N ASN A 361 17.28 -4.54 -20.76
CA ASN A 361 18.03 -5.65 -21.33
C ASN A 361 18.72 -6.55 -20.28
N ASN A 362 18.04 -6.84 -19.15
CA ASN A 362 18.53 -7.62 -18.00
C ASN A 362 19.75 -7.00 -17.29
N MET A 363 19.89 -5.67 -17.31
CA MET A 363 20.99 -4.96 -16.67
C MET A 363 20.48 -4.05 -15.57
N PHE A 364 21.14 -4.03 -14.41
CA PHE A 364 20.97 -2.99 -13.41
C PHE A 364 21.70 -1.71 -13.83
N TYR A 365 21.05 -0.58 -13.69
CA TYR A 365 21.64 0.75 -13.91
C TYR A 365 22.21 1.28 -12.60
N SER A 366 23.51 1.03 -12.38
CA SER A 366 24.20 1.37 -11.16
C SER A 366 24.50 2.86 -11.04
N ARG A 367 24.60 3.34 -9.78
CA ARG A 367 24.89 4.73 -9.41
C ARG A 367 26.17 5.29 -10.07
N ASP A 368 27.19 4.46 -10.29
CA ASP A 368 28.42 4.83 -10.98
C ASP A 368 28.28 4.82 -12.51
N LYS A 369 27.03 4.78 -13.00
CA LYS A 369 26.65 4.71 -14.42
C LYS A 369 27.15 3.46 -15.14
N LYS A 370 27.50 2.41 -14.39
CA LYS A 370 27.80 1.10 -14.97
C LYS A 370 26.53 0.27 -15.09
N MET A 371 26.51 -0.55 -16.10
CA MET A 371 25.49 -1.58 -16.27
C MET A 371 26.02 -2.88 -15.67
N VAL A 372 25.26 -3.43 -14.70
CA VAL A 372 25.61 -4.68 -14.03
C VAL A 372 24.61 -5.75 -14.43
N PRO A 373 25.05 -6.88 -15.00
CA PRO A 373 24.15 -7.97 -15.34
C PRO A 373 23.36 -8.47 -14.11
N VAL A 374 22.09 -8.78 -14.31
CA VAL A 374 21.26 -9.35 -13.25
C VAL A 374 21.90 -10.62 -12.64
N THR A 375 22.61 -11.41 -13.46
CA THR A 375 23.31 -12.63 -13.04
C THR A 375 24.45 -12.40 -12.05
N GLU A 376 24.95 -11.18 -11.91
CA GLU A 376 26.02 -10.82 -10.96
C GLU A 376 25.47 -10.34 -9.61
N VAL A 377 24.14 -10.10 -9.50
CA VAL A 377 23.49 -9.68 -8.27
C VAL A 377 23.04 -10.88 -7.46
N LYS A 378 23.41 -10.91 -6.17
CA LYS A 378 23.14 -12.05 -5.29
C LYS A 378 21.68 -12.12 -4.81
N ASN A 379 21.26 -13.30 -4.42
CA ASN A 379 19.96 -13.61 -3.81
C ASN A 379 18.74 -13.32 -4.70
N ILE A 380 18.89 -13.26 -6.00
CA ILE A 380 17.75 -13.21 -6.90
C ILE A 380 17.17 -14.62 -6.99
N LYS A 381 15.86 -14.75 -6.78
CA LYS A 381 15.11 -16.00 -6.92
C LYS A 381 14.10 -15.94 -8.06
N TYR A 382 13.52 -14.77 -8.29
CA TYR A 382 12.52 -14.58 -9.34
C TYR A 382 12.86 -13.36 -10.19
N ILE A 383 12.55 -13.49 -11.47
CA ILE A 383 12.68 -12.40 -12.45
C ILE A 383 11.41 -12.26 -13.28
N SER A 384 11.16 -11.05 -13.75
CA SER A 384 10.09 -10.78 -14.72
C SER A 384 10.54 -9.84 -15.83
N LYS A 385 10.30 -10.29 -17.05
CA LYS A 385 10.56 -9.54 -18.30
C LYS A 385 9.28 -8.99 -18.92
N THR A 386 8.14 -9.29 -18.30
CA THR A 386 6.82 -8.85 -18.80
C THR A 386 5.88 -8.54 -17.60
N GLU A 387 4.78 -7.87 -17.87
CA GLU A 387 3.76 -7.57 -16.86
C GLU A 387 3.00 -8.81 -16.35
N THR A 388 3.25 -10.01 -16.90
CA THR A 388 2.45 -11.21 -16.61
C THR A 388 3.24 -12.47 -16.32
N LYS A 389 4.52 -12.54 -16.74
CA LYS A 389 5.33 -13.76 -16.62
C LYS A 389 6.44 -13.59 -15.61
N VAL A 390 6.54 -14.56 -14.71
CA VAL A 390 7.60 -14.68 -13.71
C VAL A 390 8.37 -15.97 -13.96
N GLU A 391 9.68 -15.88 -13.90
CA GLU A 391 10.62 -17.00 -14.02
C GLU A 391 11.38 -17.17 -12.70
N GLU A 392 11.50 -18.39 -12.21
CA GLU A 392 12.39 -18.75 -11.10
C GLU A 392 13.78 -19.10 -11.64
N ILE A 393 14.87 -18.60 -11.03
CA ILE A 393 16.26 -18.76 -11.50
C ILE A 393 17.16 -19.40 -10.44
#